data_c4cb070c9fe1e3307a096287c9fe6d67
#
_entry.id   c4cb070c9fe1e3307a096287c9fe6d67
#
_cell.length_a   1.000
_cell.length_b   1.000
_cell.length_c   1.000
_cell.angle_alpha   90.00
_cell.angle_beta   90.00
_cell.angle_gamma   90.00
#
_symmetry.space_group_name_H-M   'P 1'
#
loop_
_entity.id
_entity.type
_entity.pdbx_description
1 polymer ?
#
loop_
_entity_poly.entity_id
_entity_poly.type
_entity_poly.pdbx_seq_one_letter_code
_entity_poly.pdbx_strand_id
1 'polypeptide(L)'
;MDKNSLYRFFEGQASIEEMKAVKEWAESSEEHSKQFHRERKLFNAMILIGNPKWTAINTTKRNRYFIREFLKIASVIIIAVSITATIFSITNEHHKHVDIAMQTIIVPAGQRVNIELPDGSNVWLNAGTQMQYPVSFMEDKREIILDGEAYFDVARNEKCPFIVHTHAMDIEVLGTKFNVEAYAKQQNFEASLIQGKIKIKSPSDNNISQVLLPDYKSTLKNGKLVISKIEDYNIYRWKEGLYCFKN
;
A
#
# COMPACT_ATOMS: atom_id res chain seq x y z
N MET A 1 -24.10 -71.45 34.44
CA MET A 1 -24.84 -70.28 34.93
C MET A 1 -25.69 -69.71 33.77
N ASP A 2 -26.99 -69.43 34.01
CA ASP A 2 -27.86 -68.89 32.97
C ASP A 2 -27.55 -67.41 32.67
N LYS A 3 -27.63 -67.02 31.38
CA LYS A 3 -27.32 -65.66 30.96
C LYS A 3 -28.30 -64.61 31.56
N ASN A 4 -29.52 -64.99 31.74
CA ASN A 4 -30.52 -64.06 32.30
C ASN A 4 -30.19 -63.71 33.75
N SER A 5 -29.70 -64.66 34.57
CA SER A 5 -29.27 -64.41 35.93
C SER A 5 -28.04 -63.50 35.99
N LEU A 6 -27.08 -63.66 35.05
CA LEU A 6 -25.91 -62.74 34.92
C LEU A 6 -26.33 -61.33 34.53
N TYR A 7 -27.28 -61.18 33.62
CA TYR A 7 -27.73 -59.84 33.19
C TYR A 7 -28.54 -59.13 34.28
N ARG A 8 -29.44 -59.87 35.00
CA ARG A 8 -30.15 -59.32 36.19
C ARG A 8 -29.16 -58.87 37.27
N PHE A 9 -28.07 -59.62 37.46
CA PHE A 9 -26.97 -59.24 38.34
C PHE A 9 -26.30 -57.96 37.86
N PHE A 10 -25.98 -57.81 36.59
CA PHE A 10 -25.37 -56.61 36.01
C PHE A 10 -26.28 -55.38 36.02
N GLU A 11 -27.58 -55.61 35.96
CA GLU A 11 -28.63 -54.54 36.07
C GLU A 11 -28.92 -54.14 37.52
N GLY A 12 -28.37 -54.87 38.51
CA GLY A 12 -28.64 -54.65 39.94
C GLY A 12 -30.06 -55.10 40.36
N GLN A 13 -30.71 -55.96 39.56
CA GLN A 13 -32.05 -56.48 39.79
C GLN A 13 -32.05 -57.93 40.33
N ALA A 14 -30.89 -58.53 40.60
CA ALA A 14 -30.77 -59.86 41.14
C ALA A 14 -31.12 -59.91 42.64
N SER A 15 -31.78 -60.99 43.09
CA SER A 15 -32.02 -61.23 44.51
C SER A 15 -30.71 -61.50 45.25
N ILE A 16 -30.75 -61.39 46.59
CA ILE A 16 -29.53 -61.67 47.43
C ILE A 16 -28.99 -63.05 47.20
N GLU A 17 -29.88 -64.02 47.02
CA GLU A 17 -29.53 -65.41 46.74
C GLU A 17 -28.87 -65.60 45.36
N GLU A 18 -29.46 -64.92 44.34
CA GLU A 18 -28.87 -64.90 42.97
C GLU A 18 -27.53 -64.20 42.94
N MET A 19 -27.34 -63.09 43.65
CA MET A 19 -26.07 -62.41 43.77
C MET A 19 -24.97 -63.27 44.34
N LYS A 20 -25.31 -64.02 45.40
CA LYS A 20 -24.40 -65.00 46.07
C LYS A 20 -24.04 -66.12 45.10
N ALA A 21 -25.03 -66.71 44.43
CA ALA A 21 -24.81 -67.79 43.48
C ALA A 21 -23.93 -67.35 42.28
N VAL A 22 -24.13 -66.11 41.75
CA VAL A 22 -23.32 -65.56 40.65
C VAL A 22 -21.89 -65.35 41.09
N LYS A 23 -21.66 -64.87 42.33
CA LYS A 23 -20.33 -64.64 42.87
C LYS A 23 -19.60 -65.94 43.10
N GLU A 24 -20.22 -66.92 43.76
CA GLU A 24 -19.68 -68.23 43.98
C GLU A 24 -19.34 -68.95 42.65
N TRP A 25 -20.21 -68.83 41.65
CA TRP A 25 -19.96 -69.41 40.35
C TRP A 25 -18.79 -68.73 39.67
N ALA A 26 -18.64 -67.41 39.70
CA ALA A 26 -17.59 -66.66 39.06
C ALA A 26 -16.23 -66.97 39.71
N GLU A 27 -16.19 -67.27 41.03
CA GLU A 27 -15.00 -67.59 41.79
C GLU A 27 -14.66 -69.09 41.77
N SER A 28 -15.53 -69.97 41.26
CA SER A 28 -15.38 -71.42 41.31
C SER A 28 -14.34 -71.98 40.35
N SER A 29 -14.02 -71.24 39.23
CA SER A 29 -12.97 -71.60 38.32
C SER A 29 -12.47 -70.40 37.53
N GLU A 30 -11.21 -70.49 37.03
CA GLU A 30 -10.66 -69.43 36.15
C GLU A 30 -11.43 -69.27 34.86
N GLU A 31 -12.05 -70.34 34.33
CA GLU A 31 -12.85 -70.36 33.16
C GLU A 31 -14.16 -69.60 33.35
N HIS A 32 -14.83 -69.80 34.51
CA HIS A 32 -16.02 -69.08 34.90
C HIS A 32 -15.75 -67.60 35.14
N SER A 33 -14.62 -67.22 35.71
CA SER A 33 -14.20 -65.84 35.85
C SER A 33 -13.98 -65.16 34.52
N LYS A 34 -13.33 -65.83 33.58
CA LYS A 34 -13.17 -65.32 32.18
C LYS A 34 -14.51 -65.16 31.48
N GLN A 35 -15.43 -66.11 31.66
CA GLN A 35 -16.77 -66.03 31.09
C GLN A 35 -17.57 -64.88 31.69
N PHE A 36 -17.52 -64.68 33.03
CA PHE A 36 -18.17 -63.56 33.72
C PHE A 36 -17.70 -62.24 33.21
N HIS A 37 -16.38 -62.05 33.06
CA HIS A 37 -15.80 -60.80 32.50
C HIS A 37 -16.13 -60.55 31.03
N ARG A 38 -16.27 -61.62 30.24
CA ARG A 38 -16.67 -61.54 28.83
C ARG A 38 -18.13 -61.08 28.68
N GLU A 39 -19.05 -61.72 29.46
CA GLU A 39 -20.46 -61.39 29.47
C GLU A 39 -20.71 -59.96 30.00
N ARG A 40 -19.95 -59.54 31.03
CA ARG A 40 -20.00 -58.15 31.54
C ARG A 40 -19.57 -57.13 30.49
N LYS A 41 -18.53 -57.42 29.70
CA LYS A 41 -18.13 -56.54 28.59
C LYS A 41 -19.19 -56.46 27.50
N LEU A 42 -19.84 -57.60 27.18
CA LEU A 42 -20.94 -57.62 26.22
C LEU A 42 -22.17 -56.83 26.71
N PHE A 43 -22.53 -56.98 27.99
CA PHE A 43 -23.59 -56.25 28.63
C PHE A 43 -23.33 -54.73 28.62
N ASN A 44 -22.12 -54.27 28.96
CA ASN A 44 -21.72 -52.89 28.90
C ASN A 44 -21.78 -52.35 27.47
N ALA A 45 -21.36 -53.14 26.47
CA ALA A 45 -21.44 -52.79 25.08
C ALA A 45 -22.90 -52.65 24.60
N MET A 46 -23.79 -53.55 25.05
CA MET A 46 -25.23 -53.47 24.76
C MET A 46 -25.90 -52.24 25.37
N ILE A 47 -25.50 -51.82 26.58
CA ILE A 47 -26.00 -50.59 27.20
C ILE A 47 -25.58 -49.38 26.38
N LEU A 48 -24.35 -49.35 25.87
CA LEU A 48 -23.85 -48.27 25.05
C LEU A 48 -24.58 -48.18 23.69
N ILE A 49 -24.87 -49.35 23.10
CA ILE A 49 -25.53 -49.43 21.76
C ILE A 49 -27.07 -49.32 21.90
N GLY A 50 -27.66 -49.90 22.96
CA GLY A 50 -29.10 -50.07 23.12
C GLY A 50 -29.83 -48.94 23.86
N ASN A 51 -29.16 -47.87 24.30
CA ASN A 51 -29.79 -46.79 25.04
C ASN A 51 -30.08 -45.57 24.10
N PRO A 52 -31.22 -45.53 23.40
CA PRO A 52 -31.58 -44.41 22.48
C PRO A 52 -31.75 -43.07 23.20
N LYS A 53 -31.73 -43.04 24.54
CA LYS A 53 -31.79 -41.81 25.31
C LYS A 53 -30.45 -41.05 25.37
N TRP A 54 -29.33 -41.70 25.07
CA TRP A 54 -28.04 -41.03 24.99
C TRP A 54 -27.76 -40.39 23.64
N THR A 55 -28.47 -40.76 22.58
CA THR A 55 -28.34 -40.13 21.25
C THR A 55 -29.25 -38.91 21.07
N ALA A 56 -30.09 -38.62 22.04
CA ALA A 56 -30.93 -37.40 22.05
C ALA A 56 -30.32 -36.32 22.95
N ILE A 57 -29.04 -36.00 22.81
CA ILE A 57 -28.58 -34.67 23.12
C ILE A 57 -29.19 -33.78 22.04
N ASN A 58 -30.30 -33.12 22.37
CA ASN A 58 -30.94 -32.11 21.56
C ASN A 58 -29.97 -30.90 21.36
N THR A 59 -28.90 -31.09 20.60
CA THR A 59 -27.91 -30.03 20.27
C THR A 59 -28.40 -29.15 19.10
N THR A 60 -29.43 -29.55 18.37
CA THR A 60 -29.75 -28.91 17.09
C THR A 60 -30.64 -27.67 17.19
N LYS A 61 -31.45 -27.48 18.24
CA LYS A 61 -32.29 -26.27 18.35
C LYS A 61 -31.62 -25.13 19.14
N ARG A 62 -30.86 -25.47 20.20
CA ARG A 62 -30.21 -24.47 21.06
C ARG A 62 -28.95 -23.86 20.40
N ASN A 63 -28.20 -24.65 19.65
CA ASN A 63 -27.04 -24.12 18.88
C ASN A 63 -27.46 -23.20 17.73
N ARG A 64 -28.57 -23.47 17.02
CA ARG A 64 -29.01 -22.57 15.94
C ARG A 64 -29.42 -21.18 16.44
N TYR A 65 -29.96 -21.08 17.63
CA TYR A 65 -30.31 -19.80 18.22
C TYR A 65 -29.04 -19.02 18.61
N PHE A 66 -28.13 -19.64 19.31
CA PHE A 66 -26.85 -19.02 19.65
C PHE A 66 -26.02 -18.62 18.42
N ILE A 67 -25.97 -19.47 17.40
CA ILE A 67 -25.29 -19.16 16.14
C ILE A 67 -25.95 -17.95 15.44
N ARG A 68 -27.26 -17.86 15.42
CA ARG A 68 -27.98 -16.72 14.83
C ARG A 68 -27.75 -15.43 15.60
N GLU A 69 -27.70 -15.45 16.90
CA GLU A 69 -27.35 -14.26 17.72
C GLU A 69 -25.88 -13.90 17.58
N PHE A 70 -24.98 -14.87 17.55
CA PHE A 70 -23.57 -14.65 17.26
C PHE A 70 -23.35 -14.04 15.86
N LEU A 71 -24.05 -14.51 14.84
CA LEU A 71 -23.97 -13.97 13.49
C LEU A 71 -24.49 -12.52 13.41
N LYS A 72 -25.51 -12.16 14.17
CA LYS A 72 -25.98 -10.76 14.24
C LYS A 72 -24.93 -9.85 14.88
N ILE A 73 -24.33 -10.27 15.99
CA ILE A 73 -23.25 -9.51 16.66
C ILE A 73 -22.03 -9.41 15.75
N ALA A 74 -21.61 -10.50 15.11
CA ALA A 74 -20.50 -10.52 14.17
C ALA A 74 -20.74 -9.58 12.97
N SER A 75 -21.97 -9.55 12.42
CA SER A 75 -22.31 -8.65 11.32
C SER A 75 -22.21 -7.17 11.71
N VAL A 76 -22.67 -6.81 12.90
CA VAL A 76 -22.54 -5.44 13.42
C VAL A 76 -21.07 -5.05 13.62
N ILE A 77 -20.25 -5.95 14.15
CA ILE A 77 -18.80 -5.71 14.32
C ILE A 77 -18.12 -5.53 12.96
N ILE A 78 -18.42 -6.37 11.97
CA ILE A 78 -17.85 -6.26 10.62
C ILE A 78 -18.23 -4.93 9.98
N ILE A 79 -19.51 -4.52 10.10
CA ILE A 79 -19.97 -3.23 9.57
C ILE A 79 -19.25 -2.08 10.28
N ALA A 80 -19.14 -2.11 11.59
CA ALA A 80 -18.45 -1.07 12.37
C ALA A 80 -16.96 -0.97 11.97
N VAL A 81 -16.25 -2.10 11.85
CA VAL A 81 -14.86 -2.15 11.40
C VAL A 81 -14.72 -1.64 9.97
N SER A 82 -15.63 -2.01 9.07
CA SER A 82 -15.62 -1.54 7.69
C SER A 82 -15.82 -0.03 7.60
N ILE A 83 -16.79 0.52 8.35
CA ILE A 83 -17.03 1.96 8.42
C ILE A 83 -15.80 2.69 9.00
N THR A 84 -15.23 2.16 10.08
CA THR A 84 -14.03 2.77 10.71
C THR A 84 -12.83 2.73 9.76
N ALA A 85 -12.60 1.61 9.06
CA ALA A 85 -11.54 1.48 8.08
C ALA A 85 -11.74 2.43 6.89
N THR A 86 -12.99 2.60 6.42
CA THR A 86 -13.31 3.52 5.33
C THR A 86 -13.09 4.98 5.76
N ILE A 87 -13.57 5.36 6.96
CA ILE A 87 -13.34 6.70 7.52
C ILE A 87 -11.83 6.93 7.70
N PHE A 88 -11.10 5.96 8.26
CA PHE A 88 -9.64 6.05 8.43
C PHE A 88 -8.90 6.22 7.10
N SER A 89 -9.30 5.49 6.04
CA SER A 89 -8.73 5.65 4.71
C SER A 89 -9.00 7.05 4.13
N ILE A 90 -10.24 7.55 4.23
CA ILE A 90 -10.61 8.88 3.72
C ILE A 90 -9.88 9.98 4.51
N THR A 91 -9.81 9.88 5.83
CA THR A 91 -9.11 10.88 6.68
C THR A 91 -7.60 10.85 6.48
N ASN A 92 -7.02 9.67 6.26
CA ASN A 92 -5.57 9.54 6.04
C ASN A 92 -5.13 10.08 4.67
N GLU A 93 -6.00 10.06 3.65
CA GLU A 93 -5.73 10.74 2.38
C GLU A 93 -5.78 12.28 2.52
N HIS A 94 -6.63 12.80 3.42
CA HIS A 94 -6.72 14.25 3.67
C HIS A 94 -5.57 14.81 4.53
N HIS A 95 -4.87 13.97 5.31
CA HIS A 95 -3.73 14.43 6.10
C HIS A 95 -2.43 14.65 5.33
N LYS A 96 -2.41 14.40 4.00
CA LYS A 96 -1.22 14.65 3.16
C LYS A 96 -1.08 16.10 2.65
N HIS A 97 -2.03 16.98 2.90
CA HIS A 97 -1.80 18.41 2.74
C HIS A 97 -1.04 18.97 3.97
N VAL A 98 0.24 18.61 4.06
CA VAL A 98 1.18 19.42 4.82
C VAL A 98 1.26 20.74 4.05
N ASP A 99 0.81 21.84 4.63
CA ASP A 99 1.08 23.18 4.12
C ASP A 99 2.60 23.40 4.15
N ILE A 100 3.26 22.93 3.08
CA ILE A 100 4.71 23.12 2.96
C ILE A 100 4.91 24.59 2.63
N ALA A 101 5.59 25.30 3.52
CA ALA A 101 5.94 26.69 3.29
C ALA A 101 6.74 26.82 1.98
N MET A 102 6.23 27.62 1.05
CA MET A 102 6.87 27.89 -0.24
C MET A 102 7.76 29.12 -0.10
N GLN A 103 8.97 29.05 -0.63
CA GLN A 103 9.88 30.18 -0.81
C GLN A 103 9.73 30.69 -2.24
N THR A 104 9.74 32.01 -2.39
CA THR A 104 9.70 32.67 -3.69
C THR A 104 10.96 33.49 -3.89
N ILE A 105 11.66 33.28 -4.99
CA ILE A 105 12.78 34.10 -5.44
C ILE A 105 12.38 34.85 -6.69
N ILE A 106 12.62 36.16 -6.70
CA ILE A 106 12.42 37.02 -7.86
C ILE A 106 13.76 37.66 -8.20
N VAL A 107 14.24 37.42 -9.41
CA VAL A 107 15.51 37.93 -9.91
C VAL A 107 15.25 39.24 -10.67
N PRO A 108 15.81 40.39 -10.23
CA PRO A 108 15.65 41.66 -10.96
C PRO A 108 16.28 41.61 -12.34
N ALA A 109 15.87 42.54 -13.19
CA ALA A 109 16.47 42.72 -14.53
C ALA A 109 17.98 42.97 -14.43
N GLY A 110 18.76 42.31 -15.27
CA GLY A 110 20.21 42.44 -15.31
C GLY A 110 20.97 41.69 -14.20
N GLN A 111 20.27 41.06 -13.25
CA GLN A 111 20.88 40.25 -12.19
C GLN A 111 20.75 38.76 -12.46
N ARG A 112 21.50 37.97 -11.70
CA ARG A 112 21.43 36.51 -11.67
C ARG A 112 21.58 36.03 -10.26
N VAL A 113 20.98 34.90 -9.95
CA VAL A 113 21.05 34.29 -8.64
C VAL A 113 21.42 32.83 -8.81
N ASN A 114 22.38 32.35 -8.00
CA ASN A 114 22.64 30.94 -7.83
C ASN A 114 22.14 30.51 -6.47
N ILE A 115 21.42 29.39 -6.41
CA ILE A 115 20.88 28.83 -5.18
C ILE A 115 21.16 27.33 -5.11
N GLU A 116 21.37 26.85 -3.91
CA GLU A 116 21.34 25.43 -3.58
C GLU A 116 19.99 25.09 -2.96
N LEU A 117 19.29 24.12 -3.54
CA LEU A 117 18.00 23.65 -3.06
C LEU A 117 18.17 22.66 -1.91
N PRO A 118 17.09 22.38 -1.11
CA PRO A 118 17.16 21.46 0.04
C PRO A 118 17.61 20.04 -0.28
N ASP A 119 17.51 19.61 -1.54
CA ASP A 119 17.96 18.28 -2.02
C ASP A 119 19.43 18.27 -2.51
N GLY A 120 20.14 19.38 -2.39
CA GLY A 120 21.52 19.56 -2.89
C GLY A 120 21.60 19.86 -4.41
N SER A 121 20.47 20.10 -5.08
CA SER A 121 20.45 20.58 -6.47
C SER A 121 20.88 22.03 -6.56
N ASN A 122 21.69 22.36 -7.56
CA ASN A 122 22.10 23.74 -7.83
C ASN A 122 21.28 24.33 -8.98
N VAL A 123 20.77 25.55 -8.79
CA VAL A 123 19.98 26.26 -9.77
C VAL A 123 20.52 27.66 -9.98
N TRP A 124 20.79 28.03 -11.25
CA TRP A 124 21.12 29.39 -11.66
C TRP A 124 19.88 30.00 -12.29
N LEU A 125 19.42 31.11 -11.75
CA LEU A 125 18.26 31.86 -12.23
C LEU A 125 18.73 33.08 -13.04
N ASN A 126 18.22 33.26 -14.25
CA ASN A 126 18.53 34.40 -15.09
C ASN A 126 17.64 35.63 -14.76
N ALA A 127 17.98 36.76 -15.35
CA ALA A 127 17.29 38.04 -15.15
C ALA A 127 15.78 37.95 -15.42
N GLY A 128 14.97 38.54 -14.56
CA GLY A 128 13.51 38.58 -14.69
C GLY A 128 12.82 37.26 -14.36
N THR A 129 13.55 36.26 -13.83
CA THR A 129 13.01 34.96 -13.45
C THR A 129 12.35 35.03 -12.07
N GLN A 130 11.22 34.36 -11.96
CA GLN A 130 10.57 34.03 -10.69
C GLN A 130 10.55 32.51 -10.50
N MET A 131 11.00 32.04 -9.33
CA MET A 131 10.96 30.63 -8.98
C MET A 131 10.35 30.44 -7.59
N GLN A 132 9.47 29.44 -7.47
CA GLN A 132 8.89 29.02 -6.19
C GLN A 132 9.29 27.59 -5.91
N TYR A 133 9.70 27.30 -4.67
CA TYR A 133 10.11 25.99 -4.23
C TYR A 133 9.80 25.79 -2.75
N PRO A 134 9.57 24.58 -2.27
CA PRO A 134 9.26 24.30 -0.88
C PRO A 134 10.51 24.38 0.00
N VAL A 135 10.34 24.79 1.27
CA VAL A 135 11.41 24.76 2.28
C VAL A 135 12.00 23.35 2.45
N SER A 136 11.18 22.33 2.25
CA SER A 136 11.59 20.93 2.23
C SER A 136 10.78 20.19 1.17
N PHE A 137 11.41 19.34 0.37
CA PHE A 137 10.71 18.50 -0.59
C PHE A 137 9.97 17.35 0.08
N MET A 138 8.92 16.86 -0.58
CA MET A 138 8.22 15.64 -0.17
C MET A 138 9.07 14.39 -0.44
N GLU A 139 8.71 13.28 0.18
CA GLU A 139 9.45 12.02 0.02
C GLU A 139 9.28 11.39 -1.37
N ASP A 140 8.15 11.66 -2.05
CA ASP A 140 7.77 11.05 -3.32
C ASP A 140 8.10 11.91 -4.54
N LYS A 141 8.26 13.25 -4.37
CA LYS A 141 8.54 14.18 -5.47
C LYS A 141 9.17 15.49 -5.01
N ARG A 142 9.97 16.09 -5.89
CA ARG A 142 10.62 17.39 -5.73
C ARG A 142 10.02 18.35 -6.75
N GLU A 143 9.09 19.19 -6.34
CA GLU A 143 8.36 20.08 -7.25
C GLU A 143 8.76 21.54 -7.04
N ILE A 144 8.95 22.24 -8.14
CA ILE A 144 9.18 23.69 -8.21
C ILE A 144 8.33 24.32 -9.30
N ILE A 145 8.08 25.61 -9.19
CA ILE A 145 7.38 26.42 -10.21
C ILE A 145 8.37 27.43 -10.76
N LEU A 146 8.45 27.55 -12.09
CA LEU A 146 9.35 28.47 -12.80
C LEU A 146 8.57 29.34 -13.79
N ASP A 147 8.76 30.65 -13.68
CA ASP A 147 8.44 31.64 -14.73
C ASP A 147 9.73 32.39 -15.05
N GLY A 148 10.34 32.07 -16.17
CA GLY A 148 11.64 32.66 -16.57
C GLY A 148 12.63 31.68 -17.14
N GLU A 149 13.93 31.96 -16.98
CA GLU A 149 15.02 31.10 -17.43
C GLU A 149 15.87 30.63 -16.24
N ALA A 150 16.11 29.31 -16.21
CA ALA A 150 16.96 28.70 -15.21
C ALA A 150 17.80 27.56 -15.79
N TYR A 151 19.04 27.47 -15.33
CA TYR A 151 19.90 26.31 -15.53
C TYR A 151 19.92 25.46 -14.27
N PHE A 152 19.68 24.17 -14.43
CA PHE A 152 19.57 23.20 -13.36
C PHE A 152 20.73 22.19 -13.40
N ASP A 153 21.33 21.93 -12.25
CA ASP A 153 22.18 20.77 -11.99
C ASP A 153 21.51 19.97 -10.85
N VAL A 154 20.64 19.05 -11.25
CA VAL A 154 19.76 18.33 -10.31
C VAL A 154 20.49 17.15 -9.71
N ALA A 155 20.49 17.06 -8.38
CA ALA A 155 20.98 15.92 -7.63
C ALA A 155 20.25 14.63 -8.01
N ARG A 156 21.01 13.55 -8.31
CA ARG A 156 20.42 12.29 -8.78
C ARG A 156 19.65 11.57 -7.69
N ASN A 157 18.37 11.33 -7.95
CA ASN A 157 17.50 10.51 -7.11
C ASN A 157 16.44 9.83 -7.99
N GLU A 158 16.60 8.53 -8.23
CA GLU A 158 15.70 7.76 -9.11
C GLU A 158 14.33 7.44 -8.45
N LYS A 159 14.26 7.53 -7.11
CA LYS A 159 13.02 7.24 -6.35
C LYS A 159 12.15 8.46 -6.14
N CYS A 160 12.72 9.66 -6.27
CA CYS A 160 12.04 10.92 -6.01
C CYS A 160 12.31 11.86 -7.20
N PRO A 161 11.44 11.89 -8.24
CA PRO A 161 11.61 12.72 -9.42
C PRO A 161 11.62 14.21 -9.06
N PHE A 162 12.36 15.01 -9.85
CA PHE A 162 12.38 16.46 -9.79
C PHE A 162 11.52 17.00 -10.92
N ILE A 163 10.55 17.84 -10.60
CA ILE A 163 9.56 18.34 -11.53
C ILE A 163 9.60 19.86 -11.55
N VAL A 164 9.80 20.43 -12.74
CA VAL A 164 9.73 21.86 -12.98
C VAL A 164 8.39 22.16 -13.67
N HIS A 165 7.50 22.82 -12.98
CA HIS A 165 6.25 23.32 -13.52
C HIS A 165 6.47 24.67 -14.18
N THR A 166 6.09 24.79 -15.45
CA THR A 166 6.08 26.07 -16.17
C THR A 166 4.67 26.40 -16.65
N HIS A 167 4.45 27.61 -17.16
CA HIS A 167 3.17 27.99 -17.75
C HIS A 167 2.78 27.12 -18.96
N ALA A 168 3.76 26.51 -19.65
CA ALA A 168 3.55 25.79 -20.91
C ALA A 168 3.64 24.28 -20.73
N MET A 169 4.66 23.78 -20.05
CA MET A 169 4.98 22.36 -19.94
C MET A 169 5.56 22.02 -18.57
N ASP A 170 5.36 20.79 -18.14
CA ASP A 170 6.03 20.18 -17.00
C ASP A 170 7.26 19.42 -17.46
N ILE A 171 8.35 19.55 -16.71
CA ILE A 171 9.66 18.91 -17.00
C ILE A 171 10.00 17.99 -15.84
N GLU A 172 10.09 16.69 -16.10
CA GLU A 172 10.40 15.67 -15.12
C GLU A 172 11.80 15.09 -15.37
N VAL A 173 12.65 15.06 -14.31
CA VAL A 173 14.01 14.55 -14.37
C VAL A 173 14.35 13.74 -13.10
N LEU A 174 15.39 12.88 -13.17
CA LEU A 174 15.87 12.06 -12.03
C LEU A 174 17.28 12.46 -11.55
N GLY A 175 17.99 13.31 -12.29
CA GLY A 175 19.36 13.73 -12.02
C GLY A 175 19.99 14.15 -13.34
N THR A 176 19.93 15.44 -13.66
CA THR A 176 20.04 15.93 -15.03
C THR A 176 20.58 17.35 -15.01
N LYS A 177 21.44 17.68 -15.99
CA LYS A 177 21.88 19.06 -16.27
C LYS A 177 21.13 19.58 -17.48
N PHE A 178 20.37 20.65 -17.30
CA PHE A 178 19.52 21.19 -18.35
C PHE A 178 19.20 22.67 -18.15
N ASN A 179 18.82 23.34 -19.22
CA ASN A 179 18.33 24.72 -19.21
C ASN A 179 16.85 24.75 -19.59
N VAL A 180 16.08 25.59 -18.94
CA VAL A 180 14.68 25.87 -19.27
C VAL A 180 14.50 27.36 -19.45
N GLU A 181 13.91 27.76 -20.57
CA GLU A 181 13.46 29.11 -20.84
C GLU A 181 11.94 29.08 -21.04
N ALA A 182 11.18 29.68 -20.12
CA ALA A 182 9.74 29.64 -20.10
C ALA A 182 9.15 30.90 -19.45
N TYR A 183 9.35 32.05 -20.10
CA TYR A 183 8.75 33.31 -19.65
C TYR A 183 7.29 33.37 -20.07
N ALA A 184 6.36 33.39 -19.12
CA ALA A 184 4.91 33.41 -19.38
C ALA A 184 4.48 34.63 -20.22
N LYS A 185 5.08 35.80 -19.98
CA LYS A 185 4.79 37.02 -20.75
C LYS A 185 5.16 36.93 -22.23
N GLN A 186 6.20 36.13 -22.56
CA GLN A 186 6.69 35.94 -23.92
C GLN A 186 6.02 34.73 -24.60
N GLN A 187 5.27 33.93 -23.85
CA GLN A 187 4.65 32.70 -24.32
C GLN A 187 5.64 31.75 -25.01
N ASN A 188 6.95 31.82 -24.59
CA ASN A 188 7.99 30.96 -25.11
C ASN A 188 8.19 29.76 -24.19
N PHE A 189 8.62 28.66 -24.77
CA PHE A 189 9.09 27.49 -24.04
C PHE A 189 10.21 26.81 -24.81
N GLU A 190 11.34 26.67 -24.15
CA GLU A 190 12.48 25.87 -24.62
C GLU A 190 13.06 25.09 -23.45
N ALA A 191 13.24 23.78 -23.61
CA ALA A 191 14.00 22.94 -22.68
C ALA A 191 15.17 22.33 -23.41
N SER A 192 16.38 22.51 -22.90
CA SER A 192 17.65 22.07 -23.52
C SER A 192 18.39 21.14 -22.61
N LEU A 193 18.70 19.94 -23.09
CA LEU A 193 19.34 18.88 -22.30
C LEU A 193 20.85 18.81 -22.56
N ILE A 194 21.62 18.97 -21.48
CA ILE A 194 23.09 18.88 -21.51
C ILE A 194 23.55 17.48 -21.08
N GLN A 195 23.00 16.95 -19.99
CA GLN A 195 23.38 15.64 -19.48
C GLN A 195 22.18 14.95 -18.80
N GLY A 196 21.98 13.65 -19.01
CA GLY A 196 20.94 12.86 -18.37
C GLY A 196 19.75 12.60 -19.30
N LYS A 197 18.54 12.74 -18.80
CA LYS A 197 17.28 12.54 -19.54
C LYS A 197 16.19 13.48 -19.01
N ILE A 198 15.42 14.04 -19.92
CA ILE A 198 14.24 14.86 -19.59
C ILE A 198 13.00 14.18 -20.15
N LYS A 199 11.91 14.21 -19.37
CA LYS A 199 10.56 13.93 -19.85
C LYS A 199 9.73 15.19 -19.76
N ILE A 200 9.26 15.68 -20.91
CA ILE A 200 8.41 16.87 -21.04
C ILE A 200 6.97 16.38 -21.16
N LYS A 201 6.06 16.98 -20.43
CA LYS A 201 4.61 16.67 -20.43
C LYS A 201 3.79 17.95 -20.53
N SER A 202 2.64 17.88 -21.19
CA SER A 202 1.66 18.97 -21.12
C SER A 202 0.88 18.87 -19.80
N PRO A 203 0.69 19.96 -19.05
CA PRO A 203 -0.14 19.96 -17.85
C PRO A 203 -1.64 19.78 -18.17
N SER A 204 -2.08 20.11 -19.40
CA SER A 204 -3.48 20.07 -19.82
C SER A 204 -3.86 18.88 -20.69
N ASP A 205 -2.88 18.19 -21.33
CA ASP A 205 -3.10 17.05 -22.21
C ASP A 205 -2.08 15.94 -21.96
N ASN A 206 -2.51 14.89 -21.29
CA ASN A 206 -1.67 13.72 -20.98
C ASN A 206 -1.12 12.98 -22.22
N ASN A 207 -1.68 13.22 -23.41
CA ASN A 207 -1.19 12.60 -24.65
C ASN A 207 0.06 13.32 -25.19
N ILE A 208 0.33 14.55 -24.77
CA ILE A 208 1.53 15.29 -25.17
C ILE A 208 2.63 14.98 -24.15
N SER A 209 3.47 14.01 -24.50
CA SER A 209 4.64 13.66 -23.72
C SER A 209 5.82 13.38 -24.65
N GLN A 210 7.01 13.93 -24.33
CA GLN A 210 8.22 13.79 -25.12
C GLN A 210 9.41 13.51 -24.23
N VAL A 211 10.27 12.59 -24.66
CA VAL A 211 11.55 12.33 -24.00
C VAL A 211 12.66 13.01 -24.81
N LEU A 212 13.49 13.79 -24.12
CA LEU A 212 14.62 14.47 -24.69
C LEU A 212 15.93 13.75 -24.29
N LEU A 213 16.82 13.60 -25.24
CA LEU A 213 18.16 13.03 -25.06
C LEU A 213 19.22 14.15 -25.03
N PRO A 214 20.43 13.88 -24.49
CA PRO A 214 21.51 14.86 -24.48
C PRO A 214 21.80 15.44 -25.87
N ASP A 215 22.25 16.68 -25.92
CA ASP A 215 22.56 17.45 -27.12
C ASP A 215 21.32 17.88 -27.93
N TYR A 216 20.13 17.69 -27.41
CA TYR A 216 18.89 18.15 -28.05
C TYR A 216 18.15 19.16 -27.17
N LYS A 217 17.37 19.99 -27.84
CA LYS A 217 16.40 20.91 -27.22
C LYS A 217 15.02 20.71 -27.80
N SER A 218 14.02 21.01 -27.01
CA SER A 218 12.60 20.97 -27.37
C SER A 218 12.01 22.36 -27.21
N THR A 219 11.36 22.86 -28.27
CA THR A 219 10.66 24.15 -28.28
C THR A 219 9.20 23.94 -28.54
N LEU A 220 8.34 24.74 -27.90
CA LEU A 220 6.89 24.74 -28.19
C LEU A 220 6.60 25.67 -29.37
N LYS A 221 6.13 25.12 -30.50
CA LYS A 221 5.71 25.89 -31.69
C LYS A 221 4.33 25.49 -32.13
N ASN A 222 3.40 26.44 -32.18
CA ASN A 222 2.01 26.19 -32.58
C ASN A 222 1.36 25.03 -31.81
N GLY A 223 1.57 24.96 -30.50
CA GLY A 223 1.04 23.90 -29.62
C GLY A 223 1.67 22.51 -29.77
N LYS A 224 2.79 22.38 -30.53
CA LYS A 224 3.52 21.14 -30.72
C LYS A 224 4.96 21.28 -30.26
N LEU A 225 5.47 20.23 -29.61
CA LEU A 225 6.89 20.14 -29.25
C LEU A 225 7.72 19.77 -30.46
N VAL A 226 8.72 20.58 -30.77
CA VAL A 226 9.66 20.39 -31.88
C VAL A 226 11.04 20.17 -31.33
N ILE A 227 11.65 19.00 -31.63
CA ILE A 227 13.04 18.68 -31.24
C ILE A 227 14.01 19.22 -32.29
N SER A 228 15.10 19.84 -31.82
CA SER A 228 16.24 20.19 -32.63
C SER A 228 17.54 19.94 -31.88
N LYS A 229 18.65 19.83 -32.59
CA LYS A 229 19.99 19.69 -31.99
C LYS A 229 20.45 21.01 -31.39
N ILE A 230 21.17 20.97 -30.28
CA ILE A 230 21.86 22.15 -29.75
C ILE A 230 23.10 22.41 -30.63
N GLU A 231 23.14 23.56 -31.29
CA GLU A 231 24.26 23.94 -32.17
C GLU A 231 25.37 24.64 -31.41
N ASP A 232 25.03 25.42 -30.39
CA ASP A 232 25.99 26.21 -29.63
C ASP A 232 25.69 26.11 -28.12
N TYR A 233 26.62 25.54 -27.36
CA TYR A 233 26.54 25.42 -25.90
C TYR A 233 26.93 26.72 -25.18
N ASN A 234 27.59 27.66 -25.86
CA ASN A 234 27.98 28.92 -25.24
C ASN A 234 26.80 29.74 -24.79
N ILE A 235 25.61 29.52 -25.37
CA ILE A 235 24.40 30.21 -24.97
C ILE A 235 24.01 29.91 -23.52
N TYR A 236 24.45 28.79 -22.91
CA TYR A 236 24.22 28.43 -21.51
C TYR A 236 25.30 28.88 -20.54
N ARG A 237 26.36 29.56 -21.05
CA ARG A 237 27.47 30.09 -20.23
C ARG A 237 27.10 31.38 -19.50
N TRP A 238 25.92 31.92 -19.72
CA TRP A 238 25.43 33.06 -18.96
C TRP A 238 25.50 32.80 -17.45
N LYS A 239 25.33 31.55 -16.97
CA LYS A 239 25.53 31.15 -15.59
C LYS A 239 26.95 31.43 -15.04
N GLU A 240 27.93 31.48 -15.91
CA GLU A 240 29.33 31.79 -15.59
C GLU A 240 29.66 33.29 -15.72
N GLY A 241 28.67 34.14 -16.02
CA GLY A 241 28.83 35.55 -16.22
C GLY A 241 29.21 35.94 -17.66
N LEU A 242 29.26 34.98 -18.58
CA LEU A 242 29.65 35.19 -19.96
C LEU A 242 28.40 35.38 -20.86
N TYR A 243 28.38 36.41 -21.66
CA TYR A 243 27.32 36.63 -22.66
C TYR A 243 27.86 36.33 -24.05
N CYS A 244 27.17 35.46 -24.77
CA CYS A 244 27.45 35.21 -26.17
C CYS A 244 26.38 35.93 -27.00
N PHE A 245 26.83 36.93 -27.78
CA PHE A 245 25.96 37.60 -28.74
C PHE A 245 26.02 36.80 -30.04
N LYS A 246 24.85 36.43 -30.59
CA LYS A 246 24.79 35.94 -31.96
C LYS A 246 24.95 37.13 -32.90
N ASN A 247 25.92 37.07 -33.78
CA ASN A 247 26.02 37.97 -34.95
C ASN A 247 24.96 37.61 -35.98
#